data_26b7786af94199dc2176520f0e1a0dcc
#
_entry.id   26b7786af94199dc2176520f0e1a0dcc
#
_cell.length_a   1.000
_cell.length_b   1.000
_cell.length_c   1.000
_cell.angle_alpha   90.00
_cell.angle_beta   90.00
_cell.angle_gamma   90.00
#
_symmetry.space_group_name_H-M   'P 1'
#
loop_
_entity.id
_entity.type
_entity.pdbx_description
1 polymer ?
#
loop_
_entity_poly.entity_id
_entity_poly.type
_entity_poly.pdbx_seq_one_letter_code
_entity_poly.pdbx_strand_id
1 'polypeptide(L)'
;MRKRNAKTQAVATKRPANTGADTAGIDALAAQLATYLPPEQIERVRGAYAVGARAHASQKRKSGEPYITHPLAVAMILAGLRLDAETIIAAILHDTLEDTGLTRVQLETGFGPIVTELVDGVTKLERVDFASRLEADAESFRKMLLAMAREIGRAHV
;
A
#
# COMPACT_ATOMS: atom_id res chain seq x y z
N MET A 1 -34.81 -7.08 -49.63
CA MET A 1 -33.64 -6.32 -49.06
C MET A 1 -33.81 -6.20 -47.57
N ARG A 2 -33.11 -7.01 -46.81
CA ARG A 2 -33.13 -6.94 -45.35
C ARG A 2 -31.86 -6.24 -44.86
N LYS A 3 -32.03 -5.09 -44.22
CA LYS A 3 -30.98 -4.38 -43.55
C LYS A 3 -30.66 -5.09 -42.23
N ARG A 4 -29.47 -5.66 -42.13
CA ARG A 4 -28.98 -6.18 -40.86
C ARG A 4 -28.44 -5.02 -40.02
N ASN A 5 -29.14 -4.68 -38.96
CA ASN A 5 -28.62 -3.81 -37.93
C ASN A 5 -27.61 -4.61 -37.08
N ALA A 6 -26.36 -4.36 -37.30
CA ALA A 6 -25.32 -4.78 -36.37
C ALA A 6 -25.36 -3.86 -35.14
N LYS A 7 -26.01 -4.30 -34.08
CA LYS A 7 -25.86 -3.68 -32.78
C LYS A 7 -24.48 -4.06 -32.26
N THR A 8 -23.53 -3.16 -32.41
CA THR A 8 -22.29 -3.24 -31.68
C THR A 8 -22.62 -2.99 -30.21
N GLN A 9 -22.67 -4.06 -29.44
CA GLN A 9 -22.72 -3.93 -28.00
C GLN A 9 -21.33 -3.44 -27.55
N ALA A 10 -21.26 -2.17 -27.19
CA ALA A 10 -20.12 -1.67 -26.43
C ALA A 10 -20.08 -2.43 -25.10
N VAL A 11 -19.07 -3.25 -24.93
CA VAL A 11 -18.76 -3.85 -23.63
C VAL A 11 -18.38 -2.68 -22.73
N ALA A 12 -19.32 -2.22 -21.94
CA ALA A 12 -19.02 -1.30 -20.87
C ALA A 12 -18.10 -2.04 -19.88
N THR A 13 -16.82 -1.76 -19.93
CA THR A 13 -15.90 -2.11 -18.86
C THR A 13 -16.42 -1.42 -17.62
N LYS A 14 -17.07 -2.17 -16.77
CA LYS A 14 -17.54 -1.68 -15.48
C LYS A 14 -16.30 -1.30 -14.68
N ARG A 15 -15.98 -0.01 -14.66
CA ARG A 15 -15.03 0.52 -13.67
C ARG A 15 -15.53 0.06 -12.31
N PRO A 16 -14.70 -0.57 -11.47
CA PRO A 16 -15.12 -0.83 -10.11
C PRO A 16 -15.58 0.50 -9.51
N ALA A 17 -16.75 0.50 -8.91
CA ALA A 17 -17.27 1.67 -8.23
C ALA A 17 -16.29 2.03 -7.13
N ASN A 18 -15.36 2.92 -7.43
CA ASN A 18 -14.47 3.49 -6.46
C ASN A 18 -15.29 4.56 -5.74
N THR A 19 -15.73 4.24 -4.55
CA THR A 19 -16.38 5.22 -3.70
C THR A 19 -15.38 6.34 -3.44
N GLY A 20 -15.78 7.60 -3.63
CA GLY A 20 -14.89 8.77 -3.50
C GLY A 20 -14.13 8.87 -2.16
N ALA A 21 -14.51 8.08 -1.16
CA ALA A 21 -13.82 7.96 0.11
C ALA A 21 -12.47 7.21 -0.01
N ASP A 22 -12.36 6.24 -0.92
CA ASP A 22 -11.16 5.40 -1.05
C ASP A 22 -10.03 6.10 -1.82
N THR A 23 -10.36 7.08 -2.66
CA THR A 23 -9.36 7.85 -3.41
C THR A 23 -8.86 9.09 -2.69
N ALA A 24 -9.63 9.63 -1.75
CA ALA A 24 -9.25 10.84 -1.02
C ALA A 24 -7.97 10.64 -0.21
N GLY A 25 -7.80 9.48 0.43
CA GLY A 25 -6.61 9.17 1.23
C GLY A 25 -5.35 9.05 0.39
N ILE A 26 -5.39 8.32 -0.72
CA ILE A 26 -4.22 8.18 -1.60
C ILE A 26 -3.91 9.50 -2.33
N ASP A 27 -4.91 10.29 -2.66
CA ASP A 27 -4.70 11.60 -3.27
C ASP A 27 -4.04 12.57 -2.29
N ALA A 28 -4.41 12.56 -1.02
CA ALA A 28 -3.75 13.33 0.03
C ALA A 28 -2.29 12.90 0.21
N LEU A 29 -2.02 11.60 0.23
CA LEU A 29 -0.66 11.08 0.28
C LEU A 29 0.16 11.52 -0.93
N ALA A 30 -0.38 11.39 -2.13
CA ALA A 30 0.29 11.79 -3.36
C ALA A 30 0.61 13.28 -3.38
N ALA A 31 -0.28 14.12 -2.90
CA ALA A 31 -0.05 15.56 -2.77
C ALA A 31 1.11 15.87 -1.82
N GLN A 32 1.20 15.16 -0.70
CA GLN A 32 2.30 15.33 0.25
C GLN A 32 3.63 14.82 -0.34
N LEU A 33 3.64 13.69 -1.02
CA LEU A 33 4.82 13.14 -1.69
C LEU A 33 5.32 14.05 -2.81
N ALA A 34 4.43 14.74 -3.52
CA ALA A 34 4.78 15.65 -4.60
C ALA A 34 5.66 16.82 -4.13
N THR A 35 5.71 17.12 -2.84
CA THR A 35 6.59 18.14 -2.28
C THR A 35 8.07 17.74 -2.31
N TYR A 36 8.41 16.46 -2.49
CA TYR A 36 9.79 15.99 -2.44
C TYR A 36 10.12 14.79 -3.35
N LEU A 37 9.14 14.12 -3.94
CA LEU A 37 9.35 12.98 -4.85
C LEU A 37 8.96 13.33 -6.29
N PRO A 38 9.69 12.80 -7.30
CA PRO A 38 9.31 12.97 -8.70
C PRO A 38 8.04 12.19 -9.07
N PRO A 39 7.34 12.58 -10.16
CA PRO A 39 6.06 11.96 -10.55
C PRO A 39 6.13 10.44 -10.74
N GLU A 40 7.22 9.90 -11.27
CA GLU A 40 7.39 8.46 -11.50
C GLU A 40 7.36 7.67 -10.20
N GLN A 41 7.94 8.22 -9.14
CA GLN A 41 7.94 7.59 -7.82
C GLN A 41 6.54 7.63 -7.19
N ILE A 42 5.81 8.71 -7.40
CA ILE A 42 4.43 8.85 -6.92
C ILE A 42 3.51 7.85 -7.62
N GLU A 43 3.70 7.62 -8.93
CA GLU A 43 2.94 6.60 -9.67
C GLU A 43 3.20 5.18 -9.13
N ARG A 44 4.42 4.87 -8.75
CA ARG A 44 4.74 3.60 -8.07
C ARG A 44 3.99 3.46 -6.74
N VAL A 45 3.91 4.51 -5.97
CA VAL A 45 3.15 4.53 -4.70
C VAL A 45 1.66 4.32 -4.95
N ARG A 46 1.10 4.96 -5.97
CA ARG A 46 -0.30 4.75 -6.37
C ARG A 46 -0.55 3.30 -6.79
N GLY A 47 0.37 2.71 -7.53
CA GLY A 47 0.32 1.29 -7.91
C GLY A 47 0.32 0.37 -6.71
N ALA A 48 1.15 0.64 -5.72
CA ALA A 48 1.19 -0.10 -4.46
C ALA A 48 -0.12 0.01 -3.69
N TYR A 49 -0.70 1.19 -3.63
CA TYR A 49 -2.02 1.40 -3.02
C TYR A 49 -3.10 0.55 -3.71
N ALA A 50 -3.13 0.54 -5.04
CA ALA A 50 -4.10 -0.25 -5.79
C ALA A 50 -3.96 -1.75 -5.53
N VAL A 51 -2.74 -2.26 -5.46
CA VAL A 51 -2.45 -3.67 -5.13
C VAL A 51 -2.87 -3.98 -3.70
N GLY A 52 -2.50 -3.13 -2.74
CA GLY A 52 -2.84 -3.31 -1.33
C GLY A 52 -4.35 -3.24 -1.08
N ALA A 53 -5.05 -2.30 -1.71
CA ALA A 53 -6.49 -2.17 -1.61
C ALA A 53 -7.22 -3.41 -2.14
N ARG A 54 -6.78 -3.97 -3.26
CA ARG A 54 -7.33 -5.23 -3.80
C ARG A 54 -7.02 -6.42 -2.91
N ALA A 55 -5.81 -6.53 -2.41
CA ALA A 55 -5.40 -7.62 -1.54
C ALA A 55 -6.21 -7.66 -0.25
N HIS A 56 -6.56 -6.50 0.32
CA HIS A 56 -7.34 -6.37 1.54
C HIS A 56 -8.84 -6.11 1.31
N ALA A 57 -9.35 -6.23 0.08
CA ALA A 57 -10.71 -5.81 -0.30
C ALA A 57 -11.81 -6.45 0.54
N SER A 58 -11.64 -7.72 0.97
CA SER A 58 -12.61 -8.44 1.80
C SER A 58 -12.40 -8.23 3.31
N GLN A 59 -11.36 -7.51 3.70
CA GLN A 59 -11.01 -7.31 5.10
C GLN A 59 -11.47 -5.95 5.59
N LYS A 60 -11.99 -5.93 6.82
CA LYS A 60 -12.35 -4.70 7.52
C LYS A 60 -11.71 -4.69 8.90
N ARG A 61 -11.36 -3.52 9.38
CA ARG A 61 -10.93 -3.34 10.76
C ARG A 61 -12.12 -3.52 11.72
N LYS A 62 -11.83 -3.74 13.00
CA LYS A 62 -12.86 -3.85 14.05
C LYS A 62 -13.81 -2.66 14.09
N SER A 63 -13.34 -1.48 13.66
CA SER A 63 -14.14 -0.25 13.52
C SER A 63 -15.08 -0.23 12.32
N GLY A 64 -15.02 -1.24 11.42
CA GLY A 64 -15.80 -1.29 10.17
C GLY A 64 -15.16 -0.56 8.99
N GLU A 65 -14.03 0.12 9.18
CA GLU A 65 -13.29 0.79 8.10
C GLU A 65 -12.57 -0.24 7.20
N PRO A 66 -12.38 0.07 5.90
CA PRO A 66 -11.54 -0.75 5.03
C PRO A 66 -10.14 -0.92 5.61
N TYR A 67 -9.58 -2.12 5.49
CA TYR A 67 -8.28 -2.44 6.08
C TYR A 67 -7.14 -1.54 5.56
N ILE A 68 -7.20 -1.13 4.29
CA ILE A 68 -6.19 -0.27 3.66
C ILE A 68 -5.99 1.08 4.36
N THR A 69 -6.95 1.53 5.15
CA THR A 69 -6.85 2.80 5.90
C THR A 69 -5.71 2.77 6.92
N HIS A 70 -5.42 1.61 7.50
CA HIS A 70 -4.31 1.44 8.45
C HIS A 70 -2.93 1.62 7.78
N PRO A 71 -2.54 0.84 6.75
CA PRO A 71 -1.26 1.05 6.09
C PRO A 71 -1.14 2.44 5.44
N LEU A 72 -2.24 3.01 4.98
CA LEU A 72 -2.24 4.37 4.46
C LEU A 72 -1.89 5.40 5.54
N ALA A 73 -2.42 5.26 6.75
CA ALA A 73 -2.08 6.12 7.89
C ALA A 73 -0.60 6.05 8.23
N VAL A 74 0.00 4.85 8.24
CA VAL A 74 1.44 4.65 8.44
C VAL A 74 2.23 5.35 7.34
N ALA A 75 1.83 5.20 6.09
CA ALA A 75 2.49 5.86 4.95
C ALA A 75 2.44 7.39 5.06
N MET A 76 1.33 7.95 5.54
CA MET A 76 1.22 9.40 5.78
C MET A 76 2.23 9.91 6.81
N ILE A 77 2.44 9.15 7.89
CA ILE A 77 3.45 9.49 8.91
C ILE A 77 4.85 9.48 8.28
N LEU A 78 5.18 8.45 7.52
CA LEU A 78 6.49 8.32 6.86
C LEU A 78 6.70 9.41 5.80
N ALA A 79 5.67 9.79 5.08
CA ALA A 79 5.72 10.90 4.12
C ALA A 79 5.98 12.25 4.82
N GLY A 80 5.42 12.45 6.02
CA GLY A 80 5.72 13.61 6.85
C GLY A 80 7.19 13.69 7.26
N LEU A 81 7.87 12.56 7.37
CA LEU A 81 9.30 12.45 7.62
C LEU A 81 10.14 12.50 6.33
N ARG A 82 9.52 12.69 5.18
CA ARG A 82 10.16 12.80 3.85
C ARG A 82 10.99 11.57 3.48
N LEU A 83 10.48 10.39 3.78
CA LEU A 83 11.15 9.12 3.46
C LEU A 83 10.96 8.75 1.99
N ASP A 84 11.84 7.88 1.48
CA ASP A 84 11.89 7.50 0.08
C ASP A 84 10.67 6.68 -0.37
N ALA A 85 10.49 6.56 -1.68
CA ALA A 85 9.36 5.85 -2.27
C ALA A 85 9.33 4.37 -1.87
N GLU A 86 10.47 3.70 -1.79
CA GLU A 86 10.56 2.28 -1.41
C GLU A 86 9.99 2.06 0.00
N THR A 87 10.30 2.93 0.92
CA THR A 87 9.78 2.89 2.30
C THR A 87 8.28 3.16 2.36
N ILE A 88 7.80 4.14 1.61
CA ILE A 88 6.36 4.45 1.53
C ILE A 88 5.58 3.27 0.94
N ILE A 89 6.08 2.66 -0.14
CA ILE A 89 5.48 1.48 -0.76
C ILE A 89 5.46 0.30 0.22
N ALA A 90 6.57 0.07 0.92
CA ALA A 90 6.64 -0.99 1.92
C ALA A 90 5.64 -0.77 3.06
N ALA A 91 5.42 0.46 3.50
CA ALA A 91 4.42 0.78 4.51
C ALA A 91 3.00 0.42 4.04
N ILE A 92 2.67 0.73 2.80
CA ILE A 92 1.36 0.41 2.22
C ILE A 92 1.14 -1.11 2.13
N LEU A 93 2.20 -1.87 1.85
CA LEU A 93 2.13 -3.31 1.59
C LEU A 93 2.57 -4.19 2.76
N HIS A 94 2.91 -3.61 3.92
CA HIS A 94 3.59 -4.34 5.00
C HIS A 94 2.80 -5.55 5.56
N ASP A 95 1.48 -5.54 5.51
CA ASP A 95 0.64 -6.63 6.00
C ASP A 95 0.21 -7.61 4.91
N THR A 96 0.54 -7.36 3.65
CA THR A 96 0.01 -8.17 2.53
C THR A 96 0.52 -9.60 2.50
N LEU A 97 1.75 -9.85 2.91
CA LEU A 97 2.32 -11.21 2.92
C LEU A 97 1.69 -12.11 3.97
N GLU A 98 1.26 -11.54 5.11
CA GLU A 98 0.66 -12.31 6.20
C GLU A 98 -0.85 -12.47 6.05
N ASP A 99 -1.53 -11.41 5.67
CA ASP A 99 -2.97 -11.28 5.82
C ASP A 99 -3.74 -11.49 4.51
N THR A 100 -3.02 -11.65 3.40
CA THR A 100 -3.62 -11.83 2.07
C THR A 100 -2.93 -12.95 1.29
N GLY A 101 -3.47 -13.29 0.13
CA GLY A 101 -2.87 -14.25 -0.79
C GLY A 101 -1.70 -13.73 -1.62
N LEU A 102 -1.23 -12.51 -1.40
CA LEU A 102 -0.10 -11.93 -2.13
C LEU A 102 1.20 -12.64 -1.73
N THR A 103 1.95 -13.12 -2.73
CA THR A 103 3.19 -13.85 -2.51
C THR A 103 4.42 -12.95 -2.54
N ARG A 104 5.51 -13.41 -1.91
CA ARG A 104 6.81 -12.71 -1.97
C ARG A 104 7.30 -12.51 -3.41
N VAL A 105 7.12 -13.51 -4.27
CA VAL A 105 7.50 -13.42 -5.70
C VAL A 105 6.70 -12.34 -6.43
N GLN A 106 5.40 -12.27 -6.18
CA GLN A 106 4.56 -11.22 -6.76
C GLN A 106 4.96 -9.83 -6.29
N LEU A 107 5.30 -9.68 -5.02
CA LEU A 107 5.75 -8.44 -4.44
C LEU A 107 7.09 -7.99 -5.05
N GLU A 108 8.04 -8.89 -5.17
CA GLU A 108 9.36 -8.60 -5.75
C GLU A 108 9.26 -8.27 -7.24
N THR A 109 8.45 -9.00 -8.00
CA THR A 109 8.21 -8.75 -9.41
C THR A 109 7.56 -7.37 -9.65
N GLY A 110 6.63 -6.98 -8.80
CA GLY A 110 5.89 -5.73 -8.95
C GLY A 110 6.63 -4.49 -8.42
N PHE A 111 7.41 -4.64 -7.34
CA PHE A 111 7.96 -3.50 -6.59
C PHE A 111 9.46 -3.57 -6.31
N GLY A 112 10.08 -4.67 -6.65
CA GLY A 112 11.52 -4.87 -6.53
C GLY A 112 12.00 -5.44 -5.19
N PRO A 113 13.30 -5.76 -5.09
CA PRO A 113 13.87 -6.45 -3.92
C PRO A 113 13.89 -5.59 -2.66
N ILE A 114 14.10 -4.28 -2.77
CA ILE A 114 14.18 -3.39 -1.60
C ILE A 114 12.86 -3.35 -0.85
N VAL A 115 11.75 -3.14 -1.57
CA VAL A 115 10.39 -3.16 -0.99
C VAL A 115 10.11 -4.52 -0.34
N THR A 116 10.46 -5.61 -1.01
CA THR A 116 10.25 -6.97 -0.52
C THR A 116 11.03 -7.24 0.77
N GLU A 117 12.27 -6.81 0.85
CA GLU A 117 13.10 -6.93 2.06
C GLU A 117 12.52 -6.12 3.23
N LEU A 118 12.05 -4.91 2.98
CA LEU A 118 11.42 -4.08 4.01
C LEU A 118 10.13 -4.70 4.52
N VAL A 119 9.27 -5.18 3.64
CA VAL A 119 8.01 -5.85 4.01
C VAL A 119 8.30 -7.14 4.80
N ASP A 120 9.25 -7.93 4.34
CA ASP A 120 9.67 -9.16 5.03
C ASP A 120 10.24 -8.87 6.42
N GLY A 121 11.03 -7.80 6.55
CA GLY A 121 11.56 -7.35 7.84
C GLY A 121 10.47 -6.97 8.84
N VAL A 122 9.44 -6.27 8.39
CA VAL A 122 8.29 -5.92 9.23
C VAL A 122 7.51 -7.17 9.64
N THR A 123 7.29 -8.10 8.71
CA THR A 123 6.59 -9.36 8.95
C THR A 123 7.27 -10.22 10.02
N LYS A 124 8.60 -10.20 10.08
CA LYS A 124 9.39 -10.99 11.05
C LYS A 124 9.45 -10.37 12.44
N LEU A 125 9.04 -9.11 12.60
CA LEU A 125 8.99 -8.50 13.91
C LEU A 125 7.80 -9.04 14.70
N GLU A 126 8.00 -9.21 16.01
CA GLU A 126 7.03 -9.82 16.90
C GLU A 126 5.69 -9.07 16.89
N ARG A 127 4.59 -9.83 16.83
CA ARG A 127 3.24 -9.28 16.91
C ARG A 127 2.90 -8.91 18.34
N VAL A 128 2.30 -7.74 18.49
CA VAL A 128 1.76 -7.28 19.78
C VAL A 128 0.26 -7.07 19.63
N ASP A 129 -0.51 -7.52 20.64
CA ASP A 129 -1.94 -7.22 20.71
C ASP A 129 -2.15 -5.74 21.01
N PHE A 130 -3.03 -5.09 20.24
CA PHE A 130 -3.27 -3.66 20.37
C PHE A 130 -4.64 -3.38 20.95
N ALA A 131 -4.69 -2.51 21.95
CA ALA A 131 -5.93 -2.07 22.59
C ALA A 131 -6.65 -1.00 21.75
N SER A 132 -5.94 -0.28 20.88
CA SER A 132 -6.50 0.81 20.08
C SER A 132 -5.86 0.91 18.72
N ARG A 133 -6.56 1.60 17.79
CA ARG A 133 -6.03 1.91 16.44
C ARG A 133 -4.74 2.74 16.49
N LEU A 134 -4.69 3.70 17.43
CA LEU A 134 -3.50 4.55 17.59
C LEU A 134 -2.26 3.73 17.98
N GLU A 135 -2.43 2.78 18.90
CA GLU A 135 -1.35 1.88 19.29
C GLU A 135 -0.90 0.99 18.14
N ALA A 136 -1.83 0.46 17.34
CA ALA A 136 -1.53 -0.35 16.17
C ALA A 136 -0.73 0.46 15.12
N ASP A 137 -1.12 1.69 14.84
CA ASP A 137 -0.44 2.56 13.89
C ASP A 137 0.97 2.93 14.38
N ALA A 138 1.11 3.24 15.67
CA ALA A 138 2.42 3.54 16.29
C ALA A 138 3.36 2.34 16.25
N GLU A 139 2.85 1.14 16.50
CA GLU A 139 3.65 -0.08 16.46
C GLU A 139 4.07 -0.45 15.04
N SER A 140 3.20 -0.29 14.06
CA SER A 140 3.54 -0.49 12.64
C SER A 140 4.63 0.49 12.20
N PHE A 141 4.53 1.75 12.62
CA PHE A 141 5.55 2.75 12.37
C PHE A 141 6.91 2.35 12.98
N ARG A 142 6.92 1.89 14.24
CA ARG A 142 8.12 1.41 14.91
C ARG A 142 8.76 0.22 14.18
N LYS A 143 7.96 -0.75 13.74
CA LYS A 143 8.42 -1.89 12.95
C LYS A 143 9.06 -1.46 11.64
N MET A 144 8.47 -0.51 10.95
CA MET A 144 9.03 0.05 9.71
C MET A 144 10.38 0.72 9.96
N LEU A 145 10.51 1.52 11.02
CA LEU A 145 11.78 2.15 11.39
C LEU A 145 12.87 1.13 11.70
N LEU A 146 12.54 0.06 12.42
CA LEU A 146 13.49 -1.00 12.74
C LEU A 146 13.93 -1.77 11.49
N ALA A 147 13.00 -2.07 10.57
CA ALA A 147 13.32 -2.71 9.30
C ALA A 147 14.26 -1.84 8.45
N MET A 148 14.00 -0.53 8.39
CA MET A 148 14.86 0.43 7.69
C MET A 148 16.26 0.51 8.31
N ALA A 149 16.36 0.52 9.63
CA ALA A 149 17.65 0.56 10.33
C ALA A 149 18.51 -0.67 10.00
N ARG A 150 17.89 -1.85 9.84
CA ARG A 150 18.58 -3.07 9.41
C ARG A 150 19.10 -2.95 7.98
N GLU A 151 18.31 -2.39 7.06
CA GLU A 151 18.73 -2.19 5.67
C GLU A 151 19.88 -1.19 5.56
N ILE A 152 19.85 -0.10 6.31
CA ILE A 152 20.94 0.87 6.39
C ILE A 152 22.21 0.20 6.94
N GLY A 153 22.10 -0.61 7.98
CA GLY A 153 23.22 -1.36 8.55
C GLY A 153 23.86 -2.32 7.53
N ARG A 154 23.08 -2.98 6.69
CA ARG A 154 23.59 -3.86 5.62
C ARG A 154 24.33 -3.08 4.53
N ALA A 155 23.91 -1.88 4.22
CA ALA A 155 24.52 -1.04 3.17
C ALA A 155 25.89 -0.49 3.58
N HIS A 156 26.23 -0.48 4.85
CA HIS A 156 27.48 0.07 5.41
C HIS A 156 28.52 -0.98 5.80
N VAL A 157 28.28 -2.24 5.45
CA VAL A 157 29.25 -3.33 5.70
C VAL A 157 30.26 -3.42 4.58
#